data_9a49e5d99b8b1b6163ca26a5e24cfa39
#
_entry.id   9a49e5d99b8b1b6163ca26a5e24cfa39
#
_cell.length_a   1.000
_cell.length_b   1.000
_cell.length_c   1.000
_cell.angle_alpha   90.00
_cell.angle_beta   90.00
_cell.angle_gamma   90.00
#
_symmetry.space_group_name_H-M   'P 1'
#
loop_
_entity.id
_entity.type
_entity.pdbx_description
1 polymer ?
#
loop_
_entity_poly.entity_id
_entity_poly.type
_entity_poly.pdbx_seq_one_letter_code
_entity_poly.pdbx_strand_id
1 'polypeptide(L)'
;MSGEVRKELLGVVFFGLFIFLGVSLISYSPFDVSFHTVSSRPTQNLCGKVGSYTADLIFQIFGIMGFLIAFFFLFLSFLYIRKREITQKAPFFSGVGLFFLSASILLQSILGEVDVKGVRMFFSGLLGFVLKDGLERLFGQFGSLFISSLFLFISLFFLLQAPIIEAIEKRFKRRRPVER
;
A
#
# COMPACT_ATOMS: atom_id res chain seq x y z
N MET A 1 -5.05 29.11 -10.93
CA MET A 1 -5.81 27.95 -10.45
C MET A 1 -5.79 28.02 -8.93
N SER A 2 -6.93 28.13 -8.25
CA SER A 2 -6.97 28.21 -6.79
C SER A 2 -6.42 26.90 -6.18
N GLY A 3 -5.76 27.00 -5.03
CA GLY A 3 -5.18 25.82 -4.37
C GLY A 3 -6.19 24.70 -4.09
N GLU A 4 -7.48 25.05 -3.98
CA GLU A 4 -8.57 24.09 -3.79
C GLU A 4 -8.85 23.27 -5.04
N VAL A 5 -8.94 23.90 -6.21
CA VAL A 5 -9.14 23.21 -7.51
C VAL A 5 -7.99 22.23 -7.78
N ARG A 6 -6.77 22.62 -7.41
CA ARG A 6 -5.61 21.71 -7.53
C ARG A 6 -5.74 20.49 -6.65
N LYS A 7 -6.25 20.62 -5.42
CA LYS A 7 -6.49 19.47 -4.52
C LYS A 7 -7.56 18.53 -5.09
N GLU A 8 -8.68 19.07 -5.56
CA GLU A 8 -9.75 18.29 -6.18
C GLU A 8 -9.25 17.51 -7.41
N LEU A 9 -8.48 18.18 -8.28
CA LEU A 9 -7.90 17.54 -9.46
C LEU A 9 -6.96 16.39 -9.07
N LEU A 10 -6.09 16.59 -8.08
CA LEU A 10 -5.24 15.51 -7.56
C LEU A 10 -6.05 14.36 -6.98
N GLY A 11 -7.15 14.64 -6.30
CA GLY A 11 -8.06 13.61 -5.81
C GLY A 11 -8.65 12.76 -6.93
N VAL A 12 -9.09 13.38 -8.02
CA VAL A 12 -9.60 12.68 -9.22
C VAL A 12 -8.49 11.83 -9.88
N VAL A 13 -7.26 12.36 -9.98
CA VAL A 13 -6.12 11.61 -10.51
C VAL A 13 -5.82 10.37 -9.66
N PHE A 14 -5.80 10.50 -8.33
CA PHE A 14 -5.59 9.35 -7.45
C PHE A 14 -6.72 8.33 -7.54
N PHE A 15 -7.96 8.77 -7.74
CA PHE A 15 -9.08 7.86 -7.99
C PHE A 15 -8.92 7.07 -9.29
N GLY A 16 -8.48 7.76 -10.36
CA GLY A 16 -8.16 7.11 -11.63
C GLY A 16 -7.04 6.07 -11.49
N LEU A 17 -5.98 6.39 -10.72
CA LEU A 17 -4.90 5.44 -10.42
C LEU A 17 -5.39 4.24 -9.62
N PHE A 18 -6.26 4.43 -8.63
CA PHE A 18 -6.88 3.33 -7.90
C PHE A 18 -7.65 2.39 -8.82
N ILE A 19 -8.50 2.94 -9.71
CA ILE A 19 -9.27 2.12 -10.67
C ILE A 19 -8.33 1.38 -11.61
N PHE A 20 -7.36 2.08 -12.21
CA PHE A 20 -6.41 1.48 -13.14
C PHE A 20 -5.62 0.35 -12.49
N LEU A 21 -5.02 0.58 -11.31
CA LEU A 21 -4.27 -0.44 -10.58
C LEU A 21 -5.17 -1.59 -10.13
N GLY A 22 -6.34 -1.28 -9.56
CA GLY A 22 -7.29 -2.29 -9.11
C GLY A 22 -7.72 -3.22 -10.23
N VAL A 23 -8.13 -2.67 -11.37
CA VAL A 23 -8.54 -3.46 -12.55
C VAL A 23 -7.35 -4.25 -13.11
N SER A 24 -6.16 -3.64 -13.20
CA SER A 24 -4.95 -4.32 -13.67
C SER A 24 -4.58 -5.52 -12.80
N LEU A 25 -4.62 -5.36 -11.47
CA LEU A 25 -4.29 -6.42 -10.51
C LEU A 25 -5.35 -7.54 -10.49
N ILE A 26 -6.64 -7.19 -10.52
CA ILE A 26 -7.73 -8.19 -10.53
C ILE A 26 -7.70 -9.03 -11.81
N SER A 27 -7.38 -8.41 -12.95
CA SER A 27 -7.30 -9.09 -14.26
C SER A 27 -5.91 -9.62 -14.58
N TYR A 28 -4.99 -9.63 -13.61
CA TYR A 28 -3.64 -10.16 -13.81
C TYR A 28 -3.64 -11.61 -14.28
N SER A 29 -2.78 -11.90 -15.23
CA SER A 29 -2.46 -13.24 -15.72
C SER A 29 -0.95 -13.41 -15.86
N PRO A 30 -0.34 -14.43 -15.20
CA PRO A 30 1.08 -14.71 -15.34
C PRO A 30 1.52 -15.06 -16.76
N PHE A 31 0.54 -15.40 -17.62
CA PHE A 31 0.78 -15.79 -19.02
C PHE A 31 0.69 -14.63 -20.02
N ASP A 32 0.32 -13.43 -19.54
CA ASP A 32 0.30 -12.23 -20.36
C ASP A 32 1.73 -11.75 -20.65
N VAL A 33 1.88 -10.99 -21.73
CA VAL A 33 3.16 -10.35 -22.06
C VAL A 33 3.54 -9.38 -20.94
N SER A 34 4.76 -9.54 -20.41
CA SER A 34 5.25 -8.76 -19.27
C SER A 34 6.79 -8.64 -19.32
N PHE A 35 7.42 -8.15 -18.28
CA PHE A 35 8.89 -8.11 -18.17
C PHE A 35 9.52 -9.51 -18.10
N HIS A 36 8.79 -10.51 -17.63
CA HIS A 36 9.28 -11.86 -17.39
C HIS A 36 8.65 -12.90 -18.32
N THR A 37 7.58 -12.54 -19.03
CA THR A 37 6.85 -13.45 -19.89
C THR A 37 6.77 -12.91 -21.30
N VAL A 38 7.31 -13.66 -22.26
CA VAL A 38 7.11 -13.43 -23.69
C VAL A 38 5.90 -14.26 -24.14
N SER A 39 4.85 -13.61 -24.59
CA SER A 39 3.62 -14.27 -25.02
C SER A 39 3.22 -13.80 -26.40
N SER A 40 2.89 -14.74 -27.29
CA SER A 40 2.27 -14.46 -28.59
C SER A 40 0.74 -14.40 -28.51
N ARG A 41 0.15 -14.67 -27.34
CA ARG A 41 -1.30 -14.64 -27.12
C ARG A 41 -1.77 -13.21 -26.91
N PRO A 42 -3.04 -12.89 -27.23
CA PRO A 42 -3.65 -11.62 -26.85
C PRO A 42 -3.60 -11.44 -25.32
N THR A 43 -3.26 -10.24 -24.89
CA THR A 43 -3.22 -9.88 -23.47
C THR A 43 -4.62 -10.00 -22.86
N GLN A 44 -4.76 -10.74 -21.77
CA GLN A 44 -6.02 -10.95 -21.05
C GLN A 44 -6.31 -9.84 -20.03
N ASN A 45 -5.29 -9.06 -19.66
CA ASN A 45 -5.45 -7.96 -18.72
C ASN A 45 -6.39 -6.90 -19.29
N LEU A 46 -7.43 -6.53 -18.50
CA LEU A 46 -8.45 -5.56 -18.91
C LEU A 46 -7.90 -4.16 -19.20
N CYS A 47 -6.76 -3.80 -18.62
CA CYS A 47 -6.04 -2.57 -18.92
C CYS A 47 -5.00 -2.72 -20.04
N GLY A 48 -5.10 -3.80 -20.83
CA GLY A 48 -4.22 -4.10 -21.97
C GLY A 48 -2.76 -4.36 -21.55
N LYS A 49 -1.83 -4.14 -22.47
CA LYS A 49 -0.40 -4.38 -22.22
C LYS A 49 0.14 -3.54 -21.06
N VAL A 50 -0.25 -2.27 -20.95
CA VAL A 50 0.21 -1.40 -19.86
C VAL A 50 -0.22 -1.98 -18.51
N GLY A 51 -1.49 -2.42 -18.39
CA GLY A 51 -2.00 -3.09 -17.20
C GLY A 51 -1.26 -4.38 -16.87
N SER A 52 -0.97 -5.21 -17.89
CA SER A 52 -0.23 -6.45 -17.73
C SER A 52 1.18 -6.21 -17.18
N TYR A 53 1.96 -5.29 -17.77
CA TYR A 53 3.29 -4.95 -17.27
C TYR A 53 3.26 -4.36 -15.85
N THR A 54 2.29 -3.48 -15.58
CA THR A 54 2.14 -2.86 -14.25
C THR A 54 1.77 -3.89 -13.19
N ALA A 55 0.80 -4.76 -13.50
CA ALA A 55 0.36 -5.79 -12.57
C ALA A 55 1.47 -6.82 -12.31
N ASP A 56 2.19 -7.26 -13.35
CA ASP A 56 3.30 -8.19 -13.23
C ASP A 56 4.40 -7.62 -12.31
N LEU A 57 4.81 -6.37 -12.53
CA LEU A 57 5.81 -5.72 -11.69
C LEU A 57 5.37 -5.63 -10.22
N ILE A 58 4.11 -5.25 -9.99
CA ILE A 58 3.57 -5.14 -8.64
C ILE A 58 3.48 -6.52 -7.97
N PHE A 59 2.97 -7.54 -8.67
CA PHE A 59 2.88 -8.89 -8.11
C PHE A 59 4.27 -9.48 -7.82
N GLN A 60 5.25 -9.24 -8.66
CA GLN A 60 6.60 -9.75 -8.41
C GLN A 60 7.27 -9.08 -7.22
N ILE A 61 7.15 -7.77 -7.10
CA ILE A 61 7.79 -7.03 -6.00
C ILE A 61 7.01 -7.19 -4.69
N PHE A 62 5.69 -7.05 -4.74
CA PHE A 62 4.84 -6.90 -3.57
C PHE A 62 3.84 -8.06 -3.38
N GLY A 63 3.74 -8.96 -4.35
CA GLY A 63 2.76 -10.06 -4.31
C GLY A 63 1.33 -9.56 -4.20
N ILE A 64 0.52 -10.30 -3.44
CA ILE A 64 -0.87 -9.92 -3.15
C ILE A 64 -0.94 -8.61 -2.34
N MET A 65 0.11 -8.28 -1.58
CA MET A 65 0.20 -7.00 -0.87
C MET A 65 0.14 -5.78 -1.81
N GLY A 66 0.39 -5.97 -3.11
CA GLY A 66 0.23 -4.95 -4.13
C GLY A 66 -1.17 -4.31 -4.18
N PHE A 67 -2.21 -5.04 -3.77
CA PHE A 67 -3.56 -4.47 -3.63
C PHE A 67 -3.63 -3.33 -2.60
N LEU A 68 -2.81 -3.37 -1.55
CA LEU A 68 -2.75 -2.27 -0.58
C LEU A 68 -2.25 -0.97 -1.21
N ILE A 69 -1.41 -1.05 -2.25
CA ILE A 69 -0.96 0.12 -3.01
C ILE A 69 -2.16 0.77 -3.72
N ALA A 70 -3.02 -0.03 -4.35
CA ALA A 70 -4.24 0.48 -4.98
C ALA A 70 -5.16 1.14 -3.94
N PHE A 71 -5.42 0.47 -2.81
CA PHE A 71 -6.23 1.05 -1.73
C PHE A 71 -5.61 2.30 -1.11
N PHE A 72 -4.28 2.41 -1.07
CA PHE A 72 -3.61 3.63 -0.63
C PHE A 72 -3.91 4.82 -1.56
N PHE A 73 -3.95 4.61 -2.88
CA PHE A 73 -4.40 5.65 -3.81
C PHE A 73 -5.87 6.03 -3.62
N LEU A 74 -6.75 5.08 -3.32
CA LEU A 74 -8.14 5.37 -2.95
C LEU A 74 -8.20 6.24 -1.69
N PHE A 75 -7.42 5.92 -0.67
CA PHE A 75 -7.33 6.69 0.56
C PHE A 75 -6.84 8.12 0.30
N LEU A 76 -5.79 8.29 -0.50
CA LEU A 76 -5.31 9.62 -0.91
C LEU A 76 -6.38 10.40 -1.67
N SER A 77 -7.07 9.76 -2.62
CA SER A 77 -8.19 10.36 -3.36
C SER A 77 -9.22 10.95 -2.40
N PHE A 78 -9.65 10.14 -1.43
CA PHE A 78 -10.64 10.57 -0.45
C PHE A 78 -10.17 11.77 0.40
N LEU A 79 -8.90 11.79 0.82
CA LEU A 79 -8.33 12.91 1.56
C LEU A 79 -8.32 14.19 0.73
N TYR A 80 -7.86 14.11 -0.52
CA TYR A 80 -7.73 15.26 -1.40
C TYR A 80 -9.09 15.82 -1.83
N ILE A 81 -10.08 14.96 -2.16
CA ILE A 81 -11.45 15.37 -2.49
C ILE A 81 -12.12 16.05 -1.28
N ARG A 82 -11.91 15.51 -0.07
CA ARG A 82 -12.45 16.11 1.16
C ARG A 82 -11.64 17.30 1.68
N LYS A 83 -10.64 17.76 0.92
CA LYS A 83 -9.77 18.89 1.28
C LYS A 83 -9.12 18.74 2.67
N ARG A 84 -9.04 17.50 3.17
CA ARG A 84 -8.39 17.23 4.45
C ARG A 84 -6.87 17.30 4.27
N GLU A 85 -6.21 17.94 5.21
CA GLU A 85 -4.75 17.98 5.27
C GLU A 85 -4.24 17.00 6.31
N ILE A 86 -3.21 16.25 5.95
CA ILE A 86 -2.49 15.44 6.93
C ILE A 86 -1.61 16.41 7.71
N THR A 87 -1.96 16.65 8.98
CA THR A 87 -1.28 17.64 9.84
C THR A 87 0.19 17.27 10.05
N GLN A 88 0.48 15.98 10.17
CA GLN A 88 1.83 15.45 10.36
C GLN A 88 2.19 14.49 9.21
N LYS A 89 2.66 15.05 8.10
CA LYS A 89 2.95 14.27 6.88
C LYS A 89 4.06 13.26 7.10
N ALA A 90 5.19 13.67 7.70
CA ALA A 90 6.35 12.79 7.86
C ALA A 90 6.03 11.53 8.70
N PRO A 91 5.51 11.62 9.93
CA PRO A 91 5.18 10.43 10.71
C PRO A 91 4.09 9.58 10.05
N PHE A 92 3.09 10.19 9.36
CA PHE A 92 2.07 9.44 8.65
C PHE A 92 2.66 8.59 7.52
N PHE A 93 3.45 9.16 6.62
CA PHE A 93 4.06 8.41 5.52
C PHE A 93 5.10 7.40 6.01
N SER A 94 5.86 7.72 7.06
CA SER A 94 6.74 6.74 7.71
C SER A 94 5.96 5.58 8.31
N GLY A 95 4.82 5.86 8.94
CA GLY A 95 3.90 4.85 9.46
C GLY A 95 3.36 3.94 8.35
N VAL A 96 2.90 4.51 7.22
CA VAL A 96 2.45 3.73 6.05
C VAL A 96 3.55 2.82 5.52
N GLY A 97 4.76 3.34 5.34
CA GLY A 97 5.90 2.54 4.85
C GLY A 97 6.27 1.42 5.82
N LEU A 98 6.36 1.73 7.12
CA LEU A 98 6.68 0.74 8.15
C LEU A 98 5.59 -0.33 8.27
N PHE A 99 4.31 0.06 8.17
CA PHE A 99 3.17 -0.86 8.13
C PHE A 99 3.30 -1.84 6.97
N PHE A 100 3.56 -1.32 5.78
CA PHE A 100 3.68 -2.13 4.57
C PHE A 100 4.83 -3.14 4.68
N LEU A 101 6.01 -2.70 5.14
CA LEU A 101 7.18 -3.56 5.30
C LEU A 101 6.95 -4.64 6.37
N SER A 102 6.48 -4.26 7.56
CA SER A 102 6.24 -5.20 8.66
C SER A 102 5.12 -6.19 8.34
N ALA A 103 4.03 -5.74 7.74
CA ALA A 103 2.94 -6.60 7.30
C ALA A 103 3.41 -7.58 6.20
N SER A 104 4.25 -7.14 5.26
CA SER A 104 4.83 -8.01 4.23
C SER A 104 5.66 -9.14 4.84
N ILE A 105 6.49 -8.85 5.83
CA ILE A 105 7.31 -9.87 6.51
C ILE A 105 6.43 -10.87 7.27
N LEU A 106 5.46 -10.36 8.04
CA LEU A 106 4.56 -11.21 8.84
C LEU A 106 3.71 -12.12 7.94
N LEU A 107 3.08 -11.56 6.92
CA LEU A 107 2.23 -12.33 6.01
C LEU A 107 3.04 -13.34 5.19
N GLN A 108 4.27 -12.99 4.78
CA GLN A 108 5.18 -13.94 4.15
C GLN A 108 5.56 -15.09 5.08
N SER A 109 5.77 -14.80 6.37
CA SER A 109 6.11 -15.82 7.37
C SER A 109 4.95 -16.78 7.66
N ILE A 110 3.70 -16.28 7.59
CA ILE A 110 2.49 -17.06 7.90
C ILE A 110 1.97 -17.80 6.67
N LEU A 111 1.89 -17.12 5.53
CA LEU A 111 1.22 -17.62 4.33
C LEU A 111 2.20 -18.21 3.29
N GLY A 112 3.47 -17.79 3.34
CA GLY A 112 4.51 -18.33 2.46
C GLY A 112 4.25 -18.08 0.99
N GLU A 113 3.98 -19.13 0.24
CA GLU A 113 3.67 -19.09 -1.18
C GLU A 113 2.16 -19.22 -1.43
N VAL A 114 1.71 -18.62 -2.52
CA VAL A 114 0.33 -18.68 -3.00
C VAL A 114 0.30 -19.07 -4.46
N ASP A 115 -0.71 -19.82 -4.85
CA ASP A 115 -0.97 -20.16 -6.26
C ASP A 115 -1.83 -19.09 -6.90
N VAL A 116 -1.29 -18.47 -7.96
CA VAL A 116 -2.02 -17.50 -8.78
C VAL A 116 -2.14 -18.05 -10.19
N LYS A 117 -3.31 -18.56 -10.53
CA LYS A 117 -3.60 -19.17 -11.84
C LYS A 117 -2.59 -20.27 -12.26
N GLY A 118 -2.18 -21.13 -11.32
CA GLY A 118 -1.25 -22.24 -11.59
C GLY A 118 0.24 -21.86 -11.51
N VAL A 119 0.56 -20.63 -11.11
CA VAL A 119 1.95 -20.19 -10.88
C VAL A 119 2.13 -19.89 -9.38
N ARG A 120 3.11 -20.53 -8.76
CA ARG A 120 3.46 -20.26 -7.35
C ARG A 120 4.23 -18.94 -7.25
N MET A 121 3.76 -18.09 -6.37
CA MET A 121 4.36 -16.79 -6.10
C MET A 121 4.46 -16.56 -4.58
N PHE A 122 5.45 -15.82 -4.15
CA PHE A 122 5.51 -15.38 -2.75
C PHE A 122 4.32 -14.49 -2.41
N PHE A 123 3.65 -14.74 -1.28
CA PHE A 123 2.45 -14.00 -0.89
C PHE A 123 2.71 -12.47 -0.86
N SER A 124 3.84 -12.06 -0.30
CA SER A 124 4.26 -10.65 -0.23
C SER A 124 5.31 -10.29 -1.30
N GLY A 125 5.40 -11.07 -2.37
CA GLY A 125 6.35 -10.88 -3.45
C GLY A 125 7.81 -10.99 -3.01
N LEU A 126 8.70 -10.58 -3.89
CA LEU A 126 10.14 -10.62 -3.64
C LEU A 126 10.55 -9.76 -2.42
N LEU A 127 9.91 -8.60 -2.23
CA LEU A 127 10.21 -7.71 -1.12
C LEU A 127 9.97 -8.40 0.23
N GLY A 128 8.79 -8.98 0.43
CA GLY A 128 8.46 -9.68 1.67
C GLY A 128 9.34 -10.90 1.91
N PHE A 129 9.65 -11.66 0.85
CA PHE A 129 10.54 -12.82 0.93
C PHE A 129 11.96 -12.41 1.36
N VAL A 130 12.57 -11.43 0.69
CA VAL A 130 13.95 -10.99 0.98
C VAL A 130 14.07 -10.40 2.39
N LEU A 131 13.10 -9.59 2.80
CA LEU A 131 13.12 -9.00 4.14
C LEU A 131 12.93 -10.05 5.23
N LYS A 132 11.99 -11.01 5.02
CA LYS A 132 11.80 -12.14 5.91
C LYS A 132 13.07 -12.98 6.03
N ASP A 133 13.65 -13.41 4.91
CA ASP A 133 14.85 -14.26 4.88
C ASP A 133 16.03 -13.55 5.57
N GLY A 134 16.22 -12.26 5.31
CA GLY A 134 17.26 -11.46 5.97
C GLY A 134 17.08 -11.37 7.49
N LEU A 135 15.87 -11.14 7.97
CA LEU A 135 15.60 -11.11 9.41
C LEU A 135 15.72 -12.49 10.05
N GLU A 136 15.26 -13.55 9.38
CA GLU A 136 15.38 -14.91 9.89
C GLU A 136 16.83 -15.40 10.01
N ARG A 137 17.69 -15.00 9.07
CA ARG A 137 19.14 -15.30 9.16
C ARG A 137 19.84 -14.61 10.33
N LEU A 138 19.39 -13.40 10.70
CA LEU A 138 19.98 -12.63 11.78
C LEU A 138 19.42 -12.99 13.16
N PHE A 139 18.12 -13.21 13.27
CA PHE A 139 17.39 -13.32 14.54
C PHE A 139 16.65 -14.63 14.72
N GLY A 140 16.72 -15.53 13.74
CA GLY A 140 15.92 -16.74 13.70
C GLY A 140 14.44 -16.47 13.41
N GLN A 141 13.66 -17.53 13.20
CA GLN A 141 12.24 -17.42 12.87
C GLN A 141 11.44 -16.66 13.94
N PHE A 142 11.64 -17.01 15.21
CA PHE A 142 10.94 -16.37 16.33
C PHE A 142 11.32 -14.89 16.46
N GLY A 143 12.59 -14.55 16.35
CA GLY A 143 13.08 -13.17 16.39
C GLY A 143 12.55 -12.33 15.25
N SER A 144 12.49 -12.89 14.04
CA SER A 144 11.91 -12.20 12.87
C SER A 144 10.43 -11.89 13.08
N LEU A 145 9.63 -12.84 13.59
CA LEU A 145 8.22 -12.63 13.91
C LEU A 145 8.04 -11.57 15.01
N PHE A 146 8.87 -11.63 16.05
CA PHE A 146 8.79 -10.65 17.14
C PHE A 146 9.11 -9.24 16.68
N ILE A 147 10.21 -9.05 15.94
CA ILE A 147 10.64 -7.74 15.44
C ILE A 147 9.62 -7.16 14.47
N SER A 148 9.11 -7.96 13.53
CA SER A 148 8.11 -7.50 12.57
C SER A 148 6.78 -7.17 13.24
N SER A 149 6.37 -7.92 14.27
CA SER A 149 5.18 -7.59 15.08
C SER A 149 5.36 -6.29 15.83
N LEU A 150 6.54 -6.05 16.41
CA LEU A 150 6.86 -4.78 17.09
C LEU A 150 6.81 -3.60 16.12
N PHE A 151 7.40 -3.75 14.92
CA PHE A 151 7.35 -2.71 13.90
C PHE A 151 5.92 -2.47 13.38
N LEU A 152 5.10 -3.49 13.27
CA LEU A 152 3.69 -3.35 12.93
C LEU A 152 2.96 -2.53 14.00
N PHE A 153 3.20 -2.81 15.27
CA PHE A 153 2.60 -2.06 16.37
C PHE A 153 3.04 -0.58 16.37
N ILE A 154 4.33 -0.32 16.18
CA ILE A 154 4.87 1.04 16.06
C ILE A 154 4.26 1.77 14.86
N SER A 155 4.09 1.10 13.72
CA SER A 155 3.49 1.69 12.53
C SER A 155 2.04 2.09 12.77
N LEU A 156 1.26 1.23 13.43
CA LEU A 156 -0.12 1.53 13.81
C LEU A 156 -0.20 2.74 14.75
N PHE A 157 0.74 2.87 15.69
CA PHE A 157 0.83 4.05 16.55
C PHE A 157 1.03 5.33 15.71
N PHE A 158 1.95 5.34 14.75
CA PHE A 158 2.14 6.50 13.87
C PHE A 158 0.92 6.80 13.00
N LEU A 159 0.23 5.78 12.50
CA LEU A 159 -0.98 5.95 11.70
C LEU A 159 -2.15 6.51 12.53
N LEU A 160 -2.30 6.08 13.78
CA LEU A 160 -3.36 6.52 14.67
C LEU A 160 -3.07 7.88 15.31
N GLN A 161 -1.81 8.27 15.44
CA GLN A 161 -1.43 9.54 16.04
C GLN A 161 -2.00 10.75 15.28
N ALA A 162 -1.99 10.73 13.96
CA ALA A 162 -2.47 11.85 13.15
C ALA A 162 -3.96 12.19 13.38
N PRO A 163 -4.92 11.24 13.34
CA PRO A 163 -6.32 11.55 13.61
C PRO A 163 -6.61 11.86 15.09
N ILE A 164 -5.85 11.28 16.03
CA ILE A 164 -6.04 11.55 17.47
C ILE A 164 -5.64 12.98 17.81
N ILE A 165 -4.49 13.44 17.34
CA ILE A 165 -4.03 14.82 17.58
C ILE A 165 -5.02 15.82 16.98
N GLU A 166 -5.50 15.58 15.74
CA GLU A 166 -6.50 16.46 15.11
C GLU A 166 -7.81 16.51 15.91
N ALA A 167 -8.26 15.39 16.46
CA ALA A 167 -9.47 15.33 17.28
C ALA A 167 -9.30 16.09 18.60
N ILE A 168 -8.12 15.99 19.23
CA ILE A 168 -7.78 16.72 20.47
C ILE A 168 -7.72 18.24 20.21
N GLU A 169 -7.02 18.67 19.15
CA GLU A 169 -6.91 20.09 18.80
C GLU A 169 -8.28 20.72 18.49
N LYS A 170 -9.16 20.00 17.76
CA LYS A 170 -10.53 20.46 17.51
C LYS A 170 -11.35 20.62 18.78
N ARG A 171 -11.18 19.70 19.76
CA ARG A 171 -11.84 19.82 21.07
C ARG A 171 -11.33 21.03 21.86
N PHE A 172 -10.03 21.27 21.86
CA PHE A 172 -9.44 22.43 22.56
C PHE A 172 -9.83 23.76 21.91
N LYS A 173 -9.84 23.87 20.59
CA LYS A 173 -10.29 25.08 19.87
C LYS A 173 -11.78 25.40 20.14
N ARG A 174 -12.63 24.38 20.29
CA ARG A 174 -14.04 24.60 20.65
C ARG A 174 -14.26 25.07 22.09
N ARG A 175 -13.30 24.88 23.00
CA ARG A 175 -13.40 25.25 24.41
C ARG A 175 -12.79 26.61 24.74
N ARG A 176 -12.09 27.27 23.80
CA ARG A 176 -11.66 28.64 24.01
C ARG A 176 -12.86 29.58 23.80
N PRO A 177 -13.37 30.29 24.84
CA PRO A 177 -14.37 31.32 24.64
C PRO A 177 -13.75 32.40 23.78
N VAL A 178 -14.55 32.94 22.84
CA VAL A 178 -14.20 34.15 22.08
C VAL A 178 -14.10 35.27 23.11
N GLU A 179 -12.88 35.63 23.53
CA GLU A 179 -12.65 36.87 24.23
C GLU A 179 -13.04 38.02 23.29
N ARG A 180 -14.15 38.70 23.62
CA ARG A 180 -14.61 39.93 22.99
C ARG A 180 -13.90 41.12 23.61
#